data_6b505bede4e1d5e3323ca4205499b2c0
#
_entry.id   6b505bede4e1d5e3323ca4205499b2c0
#
_cell.length_a   1.000
_cell.length_b   1.000
_cell.length_c   1.000
_cell.angle_alpha   90.00
_cell.angle_beta   90.00
_cell.angle_gamma   90.00
#
_symmetry.space_group_name_H-M   'P 1'
#
loop_
_entity.id
_entity.type
_entity.pdbx_description
1 polymer ?
#
loop_
_entity_poly.entity_id
_entity_poly.type
_entity_poly.pdbx_seq_one_letter_code
_entity_poly.pdbx_strand_id
1 'polypeptide(L)'
;MKRLNSNILSIGITLLLVIVVVVSSLVTSHIVEQFEQEEQKKIELWAEATRQFILAGENENIDLLLQVMEGNTTIPVYMVDTNYNLLLSRNVQEPKRNVERFYTKKINELRATQEPIEVRISDSVMQYIYYEQSSTLQWLSYFPYIQLVVMLALAALAAIALLMVQRSEKNSLWVGLSKETAHQLGTPISSLNAWNELLKATYPNDPLLPQMDEDIHRLQMIAERFSKIGSQPTLEEREVLPIVQSAIDYMRARTSNKIEYKLAIGDGQLAIGDRARAMLCAPLFEWVIENLCKNAIDAMDGKGSITISIQTALRADRNQTASLSDRLRLSDSDKIYIDITDTGKGIDRRNFKRIFQPGYTSKKRGWGLGLSLGKRIIEDYHRGELFVKQSQLGVGTTFRIVLCSVV
;
A
#
# COMPACT_ATOMS: atom_id res chain seq x y z
N MET A 1 -20.99 -13.17 -13.49
CA MET A 1 -21.40 -13.96 -12.32
C MET A 1 -20.27 -14.23 -11.32
N LYS A 2 -19.05 -14.69 -11.69
CA LYS A 2 -17.96 -14.97 -10.72
C LYS A 2 -17.51 -13.76 -9.86
N ARG A 3 -17.48 -12.53 -10.38
CA ARG A 3 -17.11 -11.32 -9.62
C ARG A 3 -18.13 -10.91 -8.55
N LEU A 4 -19.43 -11.14 -8.81
CA LEU A 4 -20.47 -10.85 -7.82
C LEU A 4 -20.34 -11.79 -6.61
N ASN A 5 -20.02 -13.07 -6.84
CA ASN A 5 -19.81 -14.07 -5.79
C ASN A 5 -18.57 -13.76 -4.92
N SER A 6 -17.47 -13.27 -5.51
CA SER A 6 -16.25 -12.91 -4.76
C SER A 6 -16.48 -11.72 -3.83
N ASN A 7 -17.19 -10.70 -4.27
CA ASN A 7 -17.51 -9.53 -3.42
C ASN A 7 -18.51 -9.88 -2.32
N ILE A 8 -19.51 -10.71 -2.60
CA ILE A 8 -20.48 -11.17 -1.61
C ILE A 8 -19.77 -12.04 -0.55
N LEU A 9 -18.88 -12.93 -0.99
CA LEU A 9 -18.10 -13.77 -0.08
C LEU A 9 -17.19 -12.95 0.84
N SER A 10 -16.48 -11.94 0.30
CA SER A 10 -15.61 -11.06 1.11
C SER A 10 -16.42 -10.22 2.10
N ILE A 11 -17.56 -9.68 1.71
CA ILE A 11 -18.47 -8.95 2.60
C ILE A 11 -19.00 -9.89 3.70
N GLY A 12 -19.40 -11.12 3.35
CA GLY A 12 -19.84 -12.11 4.30
C GLY A 12 -18.79 -12.49 5.34
N ILE A 13 -17.55 -12.70 4.91
CA ILE A 13 -16.43 -12.99 5.81
C ILE A 13 -16.15 -11.79 6.73
N THR A 14 -16.15 -10.58 6.20
CA THR A 14 -15.90 -9.37 7.01
C THR A 14 -17.00 -9.17 8.04
N LEU A 15 -18.27 -9.38 7.67
CA LEU A 15 -19.40 -9.28 8.59
C LEU A 15 -19.32 -10.34 9.70
N LEU A 16 -18.98 -11.58 9.34
CA LEU A 16 -18.79 -12.67 10.30
C LEU A 16 -17.68 -12.34 11.31
N LEU A 17 -16.55 -11.81 10.84
CA LEU A 17 -15.44 -11.39 11.70
C LEU A 17 -15.87 -10.29 12.68
N VAL A 18 -16.60 -9.28 12.21
CA VAL A 18 -17.13 -8.22 13.08
C VAL A 18 -18.08 -8.79 14.15
N ILE A 19 -18.98 -9.70 13.77
CA ILE A 19 -19.90 -10.34 14.72
C ILE A 19 -19.12 -11.12 15.79
N VAL A 20 -18.10 -11.89 15.39
CA VAL A 20 -17.25 -12.66 16.33
C VAL A 20 -16.57 -11.74 17.33
N VAL A 21 -16.03 -10.58 16.88
CA VAL A 21 -15.40 -9.61 17.78
C VAL A 21 -16.38 -9.02 18.77
N VAL A 22 -17.55 -8.59 18.29
CA VAL A 22 -18.59 -8.00 19.14
C VAL A 22 -19.06 -8.99 20.19
N VAL A 23 -19.38 -10.23 19.78
CA VAL A 23 -19.82 -11.27 20.71
C VAL A 23 -18.73 -11.61 21.73
N SER A 24 -17.48 -11.78 21.28
CA SER A 24 -16.37 -12.07 22.19
C SER A 24 -16.11 -10.91 23.16
N SER A 25 -16.20 -9.66 22.72
CA SER A 25 -16.07 -8.48 23.59
C SER A 25 -17.17 -8.43 24.65
N LEU A 26 -18.41 -8.69 24.27
CA LEU A 26 -19.54 -8.74 25.21
C LEU A 26 -19.39 -9.86 26.26
N VAL A 27 -18.96 -11.04 25.82
CA VAL A 27 -18.69 -12.17 26.72
C VAL A 27 -17.57 -11.82 27.70
N THR A 28 -16.46 -11.25 27.21
CA THR A 28 -15.34 -10.85 28.06
C THR A 28 -15.74 -9.78 29.07
N SER A 29 -16.50 -8.76 28.64
CA SER A 29 -16.98 -7.71 29.57
C SER A 29 -17.86 -8.29 30.68
N HIS A 30 -18.73 -9.24 30.34
CA HIS A 30 -19.57 -9.91 31.34
C HIS A 30 -18.73 -10.76 32.32
N ILE A 31 -17.72 -11.45 31.83
CA ILE A 31 -16.79 -12.21 32.69
C ILE A 31 -16.03 -11.28 33.63
N VAL A 32 -15.52 -10.14 33.14
CA VAL A 32 -14.82 -9.14 33.97
C VAL A 32 -15.72 -8.65 35.11
N GLU A 33 -16.97 -8.29 34.80
CA GLU A 33 -17.94 -7.83 35.79
C GLU A 33 -18.23 -8.88 36.87
N GLN A 34 -18.34 -10.17 36.47
CA GLN A 34 -18.50 -11.25 37.44
C GLN A 34 -17.30 -11.41 38.37
N PHE A 35 -16.07 -11.34 37.82
CA PHE A 35 -14.86 -11.40 38.62
C PHE A 35 -14.72 -10.20 39.57
N GLU A 36 -15.09 -9.00 39.14
CA GLU A 36 -15.11 -7.81 40.02
C GLU A 36 -16.04 -8.03 41.22
N GLN A 37 -17.24 -8.53 40.98
CA GLN A 37 -18.19 -8.83 42.06
C GLN A 37 -17.68 -9.93 43.02
N GLU A 38 -17.00 -10.94 42.50
CA GLU A 38 -16.42 -12.00 43.33
C GLU A 38 -15.25 -11.46 44.16
N GLU A 39 -14.38 -10.62 43.57
CA GLU A 39 -13.28 -10.00 44.32
C GLU A 39 -13.81 -9.08 45.44
N GLN A 40 -14.83 -8.28 45.15
CA GLN A 40 -15.45 -7.45 46.15
C GLN A 40 -15.99 -8.27 47.34
N LYS A 41 -16.73 -9.35 47.08
CA LYS A 41 -17.24 -10.25 48.14
C LYS A 41 -16.11 -10.87 48.95
N LYS A 42 -15.00 -11.27 48.31
CA LYS A 42 -13.84 -11.83 49.01
C LYS A 42 -13.21 -10.79 49.95
N ILE A 43 -13.13 -9.53 49.52
CA ILE A 43 -12.55 -8.46 50.33
C ILE A 43 -13.49 -8.05 51.46
N GLU A 44 -14.80 -8.01 51.27
CA GLU A 44 -15.80 -7.79 52.34
C GLU A 44 -15.68 -8.87 53.41
N LEU A 45 -15.58 -10.14 53.00
CA LEU A 45 -15.39 -11.26 53.92
C LEU A 45 -14.03 -11.16 54.65
N TRP A 46 -12.96 -10.78 53.95
CA TRP A 46 -11.66 -10.57 54.54
C TRP A 46 -11.66 -9.41 55.56
N ALA A 47 -12.36 -8.33 55.24
CA ALA A 47 -12.55 -7.20 56.14
C ALA A 47 -13.28 -7.57 57.44
N GLU A 48 -14.37 -8.37 57.30
CA GLU A 48 -15.14 -8.85 58.43
C GLU A 48 -14.33 -9.82 59.30
N ALA A 49 -13.60 -10.73 58.67
CA ALA A 49 -12.68 -11.65 59.37
C ALA A 49 -11.59 -10.87 60.12
N THR A 50 -11.04 -9.84 59.53
CA THR A 50 -10.05 -8.95 60.18
C THR A 50 -10.63 -8.19 61.37
N ARG A 51 -11.89 -7.72 61.23
CA ARG A 51 -12.59 -7.07 62.32
C ARG A 51 -12.78 -8.01 63.51
N GLN A 52 -13.30 -9.21 63.24
CA GLN A 52 -13.52 -10.22 64.26
C GLN A 52 -12.23 -10.71 64.91
N PHE A 53 -11.15 -10.84 64.12
CA PHE A 53 -9.82 -11.17 64.64
C PHE A 53 -9.29 -10.13 65.62
N ILE A 54 -9.47 -8.85 65.34
CA ILE A 54 -9.02 -7.75 66.22
C ILE A 54 -9.86 -7.70 67.52
N LEU A 55 -11.14 -8.07 67.46
CA LEU A 55 -12.08 -8.09 68.59
C LEU A 55 -12.00 -9.35 69.42
N ALA A 56 -11.41 -10.42 68.89
CA ALA A 56 -11.33 -11.74 69.53
C ALA A 56 -10.55 -11.70 70.84
N GLY A 57 -11.09 -12.30 71.89
CA GLY A 57 -10.43 -12.44 73.22
C GLY A 57 -9.44 -13.60 73.22
N GLU A 58 -8.60 -13.64 74.25
CA GLU A 58 -7.50 -14.62 74.41
C GLU A 58 -7.96 -16.12 74.35
N ASN A 59 -9.24 -16.41 74.53
CA ASN A 59 -9.77 -17.78 74.58
C ASN A 59 -10.69 -18.14 73.40
N GLU A 60 -10.77 -17.29 72.35
CA GLU A 60 -11.59 -17.63 71.18
C GLU A 60 -10.79 -18.40 70.13
N ASN A 61 -11.51 -19.32 69.41
CA ASN A 61 -10.90 -20.06 68.32
C ASN A 61 -10.80 -19.14 67.08
N ILE A 62 -9.61 -18.69 66.76
CA ILE A 62 -9.32 -17.78 65.65
C ILE A 62 -8.85 -18.49 64.37
N ASP A 63 -8.76 -19.83 64.37
CA ASP A 63 -8.22 -20.60 63.26
C ASP A 63 -8.95 -20.35 61.95
N LEU A 64 -10.28 -20.26 61.98
CA LEU A 64 -11.09 -19.98 60.80
C LEU A 64 -10.86 -18.55 60.30
N LEU A 65 -10.73 -17.56 61.19
CA LEU A 65 -10.49 -16.19 60.82
C LEU A 65 -9.12 -16.03 60.14
N LEU A 66 -8.09 -16.68 60.68
CA LEU A 66 -6.78 -16.75 60.09
C LEU A 66 -6.82 -17.41 58.70
N GLN A 67 -7.52 -18.51 58.57
CA GLN A 67 -7.69 -19.20 57.28
C GLN A 67 -8.35 -18.30 56.23
N VAL A 68 -9.39 -17.54 56.56
CA VAL A 68 -10.02 -16.58 55.67
C VAL A 68 -9.06 -15.45 55.29
N MET A 69 -8.33 -14.91 56.27
CA MET A 69 -7.34 -13.84 56.05
C MET A 69 -6.17 -14.32 55.16
N GLU A 70 -5.68 -15.54 55.38
CA GLU A 70 -4.61 -16.15 54.58
C GLU A 70 -5.08 -16.53 53.20
N GLY A 71 -6.36 -16.80 53.01
CA GLY A 71 -6.99 -17.15 51.72
C GLY A 71 -6.92 -16.04 50.67
N ASN A 72 -6.72 -14.78 51.09
CA ASN A 72 -6.45 -13.69 50.13
C ASN A 72 -4.98 -13.72 49.69
N THR A 73 -4.72 -14.35 48.57
CA THR A 73 -3.37 -14.48 47.98
C THR A 73 -3.14 -13.60 46.75
N THR A 74 -4.17 -12.93 46.22
CA THR A 74 -4.11 -12.24 44.93
C THR A 74 -4.49 -10.78 44.95
N ILE A 75 -5.42 -10.41 45.87
CA ILE A 75 -5.97 -9.03 45.90
C ILE A 75 -5.10 -8.18 46.81
N PRO A 76 -4.49 -7.07 46.32
CA PRO A 76 -3.74 -6.16 47.15
C PRO A 76 -4.67 -5.39 48.09
N VAL A 77 -4.33 -5.37 49.38
CA VAL A 77 -5.14 -4.73 50.44
C VAL A 77 -4.26 -3.79 51.23
N TYR A 78 -4.84 -2.65 51.61
CA TYR A 78 -4.19 -1.61 52.44
C TYR A 78 -5.16 -1.24 53.60
N MET A 79 -4.76 -1.53 54.80
CA MET A 79 -5.48 -1.14 56.00
C MET A 79 -4.84 0.11 56.60
N VAL A 80 -5.61 1.15 56.87
CA VAL A 80 -5.15 2.43 57.34
C VAL A 80 -5.95 2.89 58.58
N ASP A 81 -5.32 3.74 59.38
CA ASP A 81 -5.98 4.38 60.50
C ASP A 81 -6.88 5.56 60.06
N THR A 82 -7.48 6.25 61.04
CA THR A 82 -8.28 7.47 60.80
C THR A 82 -7.49 8.63 60.23
N ASN A 83 -6.15 8.63 60.37
CA ASN A 83 -5.24 9.60 59.79
C ASN A 83 -4.66 9.17 58.45
N TYR A 84 -5.13 8.05 57.92
CA TYR A 84 -4.66 7.41 56.66
C TYR A 84 -3.21 6.92 56.72
N ASN A 85 -2.66 6.64 57.90
CA ASN A 85 -1.38 5.98 58.03
C ASN A 85 -1.57 4.46 57.79
N LEU A 86 -0.64 3.84 57.05
CA LEU A 86 -0.70 2.41 56.78
C LEU A 86 -0.49 1.63 58.08
N LEU A 87 -1.43 0.73 58.38
CA LEU A 87 -1.36 -0.23 59.50
C LEU A 87 -0.90 -1.62 58.99
N LEU A 88 -1.46 -2.07 57.87
CA LEU A 88 -1.18 -3.38 57.29
C LEU A 88 -1.32 -3.30 55.79
N SER A 89 -0.43 -4.00 55.06
CA SER A 89 -0.58 -4.25 53.66
C SER A 89 -0.43 -5.75 53.33
N ARG A 90 -1.14 -6.23 52.32
CA ARG A 90 -1.07 -7.61 51.87
C ARG A 90 -1.09 -7.69 50.34
N ASN A 91 -0.35 -8.64 49.77
CA ASN A 91 -0.25 -8.86 48.33
C ASN A 91 0.24 -7.63 47.52
N VAL A 92 0.92 -6.69 48.16
CA VAL A 92 1.46 -5.50 47.52
C VAL A 92 2.91 -5.75 47.10
N GLN A 93 3.24 -5.41 45.85
CA GLN A 93 4.63 -5.44 45.38
C GLN A 93 5.33 -4.13 45.75
N GLU A 94 6.12 -4.18 46.83
CA GLU A 94 6.84 -3.03 47.33
C GLU A 94 8.05 -2.67 46.45
N PRO A 95 8.27 -1.36 46.20
CA PRO A 95 9.48 -0.91 45.53
C PRO A 95 10.68 -1.03 46.50
N LYS A 96 11.88 -1.32 45.95
CA LYS A 96 13.11 -1.46 46.76
C LYS A 96 13.56 -0.15 47.44
N ARG A 97 13.05 0.99 47.05
CA ARG A 97 13.40 2.31 47.61
C ARG A 97 12.13 3.17 47.75
N ASN A 98 12.13 4.04 48.78
CA ASN A 98 11.04 5.00 49.06
C ASN A 98 9.68 4.32 49.31
N VAL A 99 9.63 3.27 50.09
CA VAL A 99 8.43 2.48 50.42
C VAL A 99 7.33 3.36 51.02
N GLU A 100 7.68 4.22 51.98
CA GLU A 100 6.72 5.12 52.67
C GLU A 100 6.05 6.08 51.70
N ARG A 101 6.83 6.68 50.78
CA ARG A 101 6.28 7.58 49.76
C ARG A 101 5.38 6.82 48.74
N PHE A 102 5.71 5.57 48.44
CA PHE A 102 4.90 4.71 47.60
C PHE A 102 3.53 4.47 48.23
N TYR A 103 3.48 4.05 49.50
CA TYR A 103 2.22 3.82 50.20
C TYR A 103 1.38 5.07 50.34
N THR A 104 1.98 6.21 50.75
CA THR A 104 1.27 7.48 50.84
C THR A 104 0.63 7.89 49.50
N LYS A 105 1.38 7.77 48.43
CA LYS A 105 0.85 8.06 47.08
C LYS A 105 -0.31 7.12 46.73
N LYS A 106 -0.13 5.83 46.99
CA LYS A 106 -1.10 4.80 46.61
C LYS A 106 -2.40 4.93 47.42
N ILE A 107 -2.31 5.15 48.71
CA ILE A 107 -3.49 5.36 49.56
C ILE A 107 -4.24 6.62 49.11
N ASN A 108 -3.55 7.70 48.75
CA ASN A 108 -4.20 8.91 48.24
C ASN A 108 -4.89 8.69 46.89
N GLU A 109 -4.32 7.87 45.99
CA GLU A 109 -4.94 7.50 44.72
C GLU A 109 -6.23 6.68 44.97
N LEU A 110 -6.15 5.66 45.83
CA LEU A 110 -7.29 4.81 46.16
C LEU A 110 -8.42 5.58 46.83
N ARG A 111 -8.09 6.49 47.76
CA ARG A 111 -9.05 7.38 48.42
C ARG A 111 -9.80 8.27 47.42
N ALA A 112 -9.15 8.68 46.33
CA ALA A 112 -9.78 9.52 45.31
C ALA A 112 -10.71 8.74 44.38
N THR A 113 -10.53 7.42 44.28
CA THR A 113 -11.20 6.57 43.27
C THR A 113 -12.27 5.62 43.80
N GLN A 114 -12.21 5.30 45.11
CA GLN A 114 -13.16 4.32 45.69
C GLN A 114 -13.50 4.67 47.15
N GLU A 115 -14.67 4.23 47.59
CA GLU A 115 -15.05 4.30 49.00
C GLU A 115 -14.36 3.17 49.79
N PRO A 116 -13.82 3.43 50.98
CA PRO A 116 -13.19 2.42 51.80
C PRO A 116 -14.21 1.50 52.45
N ILE A 117 -13.82 0.25 52.74
CA ILE A 117 -14.57 -0.61 53.64
C ILE A 117 -14.27 -0.20 55.05
N GLU A 118 -15.30 0.24 55.80
CA GLU A 118 -15.16 0.72 57.19
C GLU A 118 -15.13 -0.46 58.15
N VAL A 119 -14.09 -0.54 58.97
CA VAL A 119 -13.94 -1.53 60.02
C VAL A 119 -13.99 -0.81 61.38
N ARG A 120 -15.15 -0.93 62.07
CA ARG A 120 -15.34 -0.37 63.40
C ARG A 120 -14.83 -1.34 64.45
N ILE A 121 -13.80 -0.97 65.19
CA ILE A 121 -13.19 -1.77 66.25
C ILE A 121 -13.79 -1.42 67.61
N SER A 122 -14.01 -0.11 67.87
CA SER A 122 -14.70 0.38 69.08
C SER A 122 -15.46 1.68 68.74
N ASP A 123 -16.20 2.23 69.71
CA ASP A 123 -16.92 3.49 69.50
C ASP A 123 -16.01 4.68 69.14
N SER A 124 -14.70 4.57 69.41
CA SER A 124 -13.71 5.63 69.15
C SER A 124 -12.62 5.25 68.14
N VAL A 125 -12.59 3.99 67.65
CA VAL A 125 -11.51 3.50 66.74
C VAL A 125 -12.13 2.95 65.47
N MET A 126 -11.91 3.66 64.37
CA MET A 126 -12.29 3.29 63.02
C MET A 126 -11.01 2.99 62.19
N GLN A 127 -11.05 2.00 61.37
CA GLN A 127 -10.02 1.69 60.36
C GLN A 127 -10.67 1.59 59.00
N TYR A 128 -9.91 1.88 57.97
CA TYR A 128 -10.36 1.86 56.59
C TYR A 128 -9.56 0.83 55.81
N ILE A 129 -10.25 0.03 55.02
CA ILE A 129 -9.61 -0.93 54.10
C ILE A 129 -9.83 -0.47 52.70
N TYR A 130 -8.73 -0.24 51.98
CA TYR A 130 -8.70 -0.04 50.55
C TYR A 130 -8.15 -1.29 49.87
N TYR A 131 -8.56 -1.56 48.63
CA TYR A 131 -8.04 -2.68 47.85
C TYR A 131 -7.88 -2.30 46.37
N GLU A 132 -7.00 -3.01 45.68
CA GLU A 132 -6.84 -2.88 44.25
C GLU A 132 -7.38 -4.16 43.57
N GLN A 133 -7.72 -4.02 42.29
CA GLN A 133 -8.02 -5.19 41.46
C GLN A 133 -6.83 -6.13 41.42
N SER A 134 -7.06 -7.43 41.48
CA SER A 134 -5.98 -8.41 41.32
C SER A 134 -5.30 -8.26 39.96
N SER A 135 -4.03 -8.67 39.88
CA SER A 135 -3.30 -8.69 38.62
C SER A 135 -4.02 -9.48 37.52
N THR A 136 -4.72 -10.55 37.89
CA THR A 136 -5.54 -11.37 36.97
C THR A 136 -6.67 -10.56 36.36
N LEU A 137 -7.40 -9.83 37.17
CA LEU A 137 -8.52 -9.01 36.72
C LEU A 137 -8.03 -7.86 35.85
N GLN A 138 -6.92 -7.21 36.22
CA GLN A 138 -6.27 -6.18 35.39
C GLN A 138 -5.87 -6.70 34.02
N TRP A 139 -5.27 -7.89 33.92
CA TRP A 139 -4.93 -8.51 32.62
C TRP A 139 -6.19 -8.83 31.81
N LEU A 140 -7.23 -9.31 32.46
CA LEU A 140 -8.47 -9.67 31.80
C LEU A 140 -9.17 -8.42 31.21
N SER A 141 -9.10 -7.30 31.90
CA SER A 141 -9.68 -6.03 31.41
C SER A 141 -8.98 -5.46 30.18
N TYR A 142 -7.69 -5.80 29.93
CA TYR A 142 -6.98 -5.45 28.70
C TYR A 142 -7.30 -6.37 27.50
N PHE A 143 -7.86 -7.54 27.75
CA PHE A 143 -8.08 -8.55 26.70
C PHE A 143 -8.92 -8.04 25.51
N PRO A 144 -10.04 -7.30 25.67
CA PRO A 144 -10.80 -6.75 24.55
C PRO A 144 -9.99 -5.82 23.65
N TYR A 145 -9.09 -5.02 24.22
CA TYR A 145 -8.23 -4.11 23.47
C TYR A 145 -7.19 -4.87 22.65
N ILE A 146 -6.56 -5.89 23.24
CA ILE A 146 -5.61 -6.76 22.53
C ILE A 146 -6.31 -7.48 21.38
N GLN A 147 -7.52 -8.01 21.63
CA GLN A 147 -8.32 -8.67 20.61
C GLN A 147 -8.66 -7.72 19.45
N LEU A 148 -9.02 -6.47 19.74
CA LEU A 148 -9.30 -5.46 18.70
C LEU A 148 -8.07 -5.20 17.83
N VAL A 149 -6.89 -5.04 18.43
CA VAL A 149 -5.64 -4.81 17.68
C VAL A 149 -5.31 -6.00 16.78
N VAL A 150 -5.41 -7.22 17.29
CA VAL A 150 -5.16 -8.44 16.52
C VAL A 150 -6.12 -8.54 15.33
N MET A 151 -7.39 -8.25 15.55
CA MET A 151 -8.40 -8.28 14.48
C MET A 151 -8.16 -7.24 13.40
N LEU A 152 -7.80 -6.01 13.77
CA LEU A 152 -7.43 -4.98 12.79
C LEU A 152 -6.22 -5.39 11.96
N ALA A 153 -5.21 -6.01 12.59
CA ALA A 153 -4.05 -6.53 11.89
C ALA A 153 -4.43 -7.64 10.89
N LEU A 154 -5.28 -8.59 11.30
CA LEU A 154 -5.76 -9.66 10.41
C LEU A 154 -6.61 -9.11 9.26
N ALA A 155 -7.48 -8.14 9.51
CA ALA A 155 -8.28 -7.48 8.47
C ALA A 155 -7.38 -6.75 7.45
N ALA A 156 -6.33 -6.06 7.92
CA ALA A 156 -5.37 -5.41 7.06
C ALA A 156 -4.60 -6.42 6.18
N LEU A 157 -4.14 -7.53 6.76
CA LEU A 157 -3.48 -8.61 6.02
C LEU A 157 -4.40 -9.22 4.96
N ALA A 158 -5.65 -9.49 5.30
CA ALA A 158 -6.64 -10.01 4.36
C ALA A 158 -6.91 -9.03 3.21
N ALA A 159 -7.02 -7.73 3.49
CA ALA A 159 -7.18 -6.70 2.47
C ALA A 159 -5.96 -6.64 1.53
N ILE A 160 -4.75 -6.69 2.05
CA ILE A 160 -3.51 -6.73 1.26
C ILE A 160 -3.49 -7.98 0.36
N ALA A 161 -3.80 -9.15 0.92
CA ALA A 161 -3.85 -10.40 0.16
C ALA A 161 -4.86 -10.34 -0.98
N LEU A 162 -6.07 -9.82 -0.74
CA LEU A 162 -7.09 -9.63 -1.78
C LEU A 162 -6.63 -8.69 -2.89
N LEU A 163 -5.97 -7.58 -2.54
CA LEU A 163 -5.41 -6.65 -3.53
C LEU A 163 -4.31 -7.30 -4.37
N MET A 164 -3.45 -8.13 -3.76
CA MET A 164 -2.41 -8.88 -4.47
C MET A 164 -3.01 -9.90 -5.44
N VAL A 165 -4.01 -10.66 -5.03
CA VAL A 165 -4.72 -11.63 -5.90
C VAL A 165 -5.36 -10.93 -7.08
N GLN A 166 -6.08 -9.81 -6.86
CA GLN A 166 -6.70 -9.05 -7.95
C GLN A 166 -5.67 -8.49 -8.96
N ARG A 167 -4.51 -8.04 -8.47
CA ARG A 167 -3.41 -7.60 -9.35
C ARG A 167 -2.84 -8.77 -10.15
N SER A 168 -2.63 -9.91 -9.52
CA SER A 168 -2.11 -11.12 -10.15
C SER A 168 -3.05 -11.64 -11.24
N GLU A 169 -4.37 -11.73 -10.98
CA GLU A 169 -5.36 -12.15 -11.97
C GLU A 169 -5.38 -11.23 -13.20
N LYS A 170 -5.38 -9.91 -12.98
CA LYS A 170 -5.32 -8.96 -14.11
C LYS A 170 -4.05 -9.14 -14.92
N ASN A 171 -2.92 -9.38 -14.26
CA ASN A 171 -1.63 -9.57 -14.92
C ASN A 171 -1.62 -10.85 -15.74
N SER A 172 -2.10 -11.94 -15.18
CA SER A 172 -2.21 -13.26 -15.85
C SER A 172 -3.08 -13.22 -17.10
N LEU A 173 -4.22 -12.53 -17.05
CA LEU A 173 -5.12 -12.38 -18.20
C LEU A 173 -4.44 -11.64 -19.36
N TRP A 174 -3.70 -10.56 -19.07
CA TRP A 174 -2.98 -9.80 -20.10
C TRP A 174 -1.83 -10.60 -20.70
N VAL A 175 -1.06 -11.31 -19.88
CA VAL A 175 0.04 -12.18 -20.34
C VAL A 175 -0.51 -13.29 -21.23
N GLY A 176 -1.57 -13.96 -20.79
CA GLY A 176 -2.20 -15.03 -21.58
C GLY A 176 -2.75 -14.54 -22.92
N LEU A 177 -3.50 -13.42 -22.90
CA LEU A 177 -4.07 -12.84 -24.12
C LEU A 177 -2.97 -12.38 -25.09
N SER A 178 -1.92 -11.73 -24.60
CA SER A 178 -0.82 -11.23 -25.44
C SER A 178 -0.05 -12.38 -26.08
N LYS A 179 0.27 -13.43 -25.30
CA LYS A 179 0.98 -14.61 -25.79
C LYS A 179 0.15 -15.35 -26.86
N GLU A 180 -1.12 -15.56 -26.59
CA GLU A 180 -2.03 -16.20 -27.52
C GLU A 180 -2.19 -15.38 -28.81
N THR A 181 -2.39 -14.05 -28.69
CA THR A 181 -2.48 -13.17 -29.86
C THR A 181 -1.20 -13.20 -30.70
N ALA A 182 -0.02 -13.17 -30.05
CA ALA A 182 1.26 -13.29 -30.80
C ALA A 182 1.38 -14.60 -31.55
N HIS A 183 0.98 -15.72 -30.93
CA HIS A 183 1.02 -17.05 -31.55
C HIS A 183 0.03 -17.16 -32.71
N GLN A 184 -1.20 -16.69 -32.51
CA GLN A 184 -2.25 -16.72 -33.56
C GLN A 184 -1.92 -15.80 -34.75
N LEU A 185 -1.19 -14.70 -34.54
CA LEU A 185 -0.71 -13.83 -35.61
C LEU A 185 0.54 -14.39 -36.30
N GLY A 186 1.45 -15.00 -35.55
CA GLY A 186 2.73 -15.52 -36.09
C GLY A 186 2.56 -16.51 -37.20
N THR A 187 1.60 -17.44 -37.10
CA THR A 187 1.34 -18.47 -38.09
C THR A 187 0.92 -17.90 -39.47
N PRO A 188 -0.13 -17.05 -39.59
CA PRO A 188 -0.51 -16.48 -40.89
C PRO A 188 0.56 -15.51 -41.43
N ILE A 189 1.30 -14.81 -40.58
CA ILE A 189 2.40 -13.93 -41.01
C ILE A 189 3.52 -14.74 -41.64
N SER A 190 3.90 -15.88 -41.06
CA SER A 190 4.90 -16.79 -41.63
C SER A 190 4.46 -17.31 -43.01
N SER A 191 3.18 -17.65 -43.17
CA SER A 191 2.64 -18.06 -44.45
C SER A 191 2.66 -16.94 -45.49
N LEU A 192 2.28 -15.71 -45.10
CA LEU A 192 2.33 -14.53 -45.97
C LEU A 192 3.77 -14.25 -46.41
N ASN A 193 4.75 -14.36 -45.49
CA ASN A 193 6.15 -14.19 -45.83
C ASN A 193 6.63 -15.22 -46.84
N ALA A 194 6.28 -16.49 -46.64
CA ALA A 194 6.63 -17.57 -47.60
C ALA A 194 6.03 -17.30 -48.99
N TRP A 195 4.77 -16.87 -49.06
CA TRP A 195 4.14 -16.54 -50.35
C TRP A 195 4.78 -15.32 -51.01
N ASN A 196 5.15 -14.28 -50.20
CA ASN A 196 5.85 -13.11 -50.74
C ASN A 196 7.20 -13.48 -51.32
N GLU A 197 7.98 -14.36 -50.71
CA GLU A 197 9.24 -14.85 -51.22
C GLU A 197 9.04 -15.64 -52.55
N LEU A 198 7.99 -16.47 -52.65
CA LEU A 198 7.65 -17.14 -53.89
C LEU A 198 7.27 -16.15 -55.01
N LEU A 199 6.51 -15.10 -54.69
CA LEU A 199 6.15 -14.06 -55.65
C LEU A 199 7.38 -13.27 -56.09
N LYS A 200 8.31 -12.93 -55.19
CA LYS A 200 9.59 -12.28 -55.56
C LYS A 200 10.42 -13.14 -56.51
N ALA A 201 10.44 -14.47 -56.30
CA ALA A 201 11.14 -15.40 -57.17
C ALA A 201 10.47 -15.51 -58.56
N THR A 202 9.14 -15.42 -58.65
CA THR A 202 8.36 -15.56 -59.85
C THR A 202 8.24 -14.27 -60.67
N TYR A 203 8.12 -13.13 -59.96
CA TYR A 203 7.90 -11.80 -60.55
C TYR A 203 8.87 -10.75 -59.97
N PRO A 204 10.19 -10.85 -60.17
CA PRO A 204 11.22 -10.06 -59.47
C PRO A 204 11.12 -8.55 -59.68
N ASN A 205 10.45 -8.11 -60.75
CA ASN A 205 10.34 -6.69 -61.11
C ASN A 205 8.93 -6.09 -60.80
N ASP A 206 8.09 -6.80 -60.06
CA ASP A 206 6.76 -6.27 -59.71
C ASP A 206 6.87 -5.15 -58.67
N PRO A 207 6.37 -3.92 -58.94
CA PRO A 207 6.47 -2.78 -58.06
C PRO A 207 5.66 -2.89 -56.77
N LEU A 208 4.76 -3.89 -56.63
CA LEU A 208 3.95 -4.14 -55.45
C LEU A 208 4.69 -4.96 -54.38
N LEU A 209 5.66 -5.77 -54.79
CA LEU A 209 6.38 -6.69 -53.89
C LEU A 209 7.13 -5.97 -52.76
N PRO A 210 7.80 -4.83 -52.98
CA PRO A 210 8.42 -4.07 -51.90
C PRO A 210 7.40 -3.55 -50.87
N GLN A 211 6.20 -3.17 -51.31
CA GLN A 211 5.13 -2.72 -50.42
C GLN A 211 4.56 -3.88 -49.61
N MET A 212 4.36 -5.05 -50.22
CA MET A 212 3.93 -6.26 -49.50
C MET A 212 4.98 -6.67 -48.45
N ASP A 213 6.25 -6.59 -48.80
CA ASP A 213 7.35 -6.88 -47.86
C ASP A 213 7.32 -5.97 -46.64
N GLU A 214 7.12 -4.68 -46.86
CA GLU A 214 7.01 -3.70 -45.79
C GLU A 214 5.77 -4.00 -44.88
N ASP A 215 4.63 -4.36 -45.47
CA ASP A 215 3.43 -4.68 -44.72
C ASP A 215 3.58 -5.98 -43.91
N ILE A 216 4.19 -7.03 -44.49
CA ILE A 216 4.49 -8.29 -43.79
C ILE A 216 5.45 -8.03 -42.63
N HIS A 217 6.52 -7.30 -42.88
CA HIS A 217 7.47 -6.91 -41.82
C HIS A 217 6.79 -6.14 -40.67
N ARG A 218 5.87 -5.25 -41.03
CA ARG A 218 5.05 -4.53 -40.03
C ARG A 218 4.19 -5.47 -39.19
N LEU A 219 3.55 -6.47 -39.79
CA LEU A 219 2.77 -7.47 -39.06
C LEU A 219 3.68 -8.31 -38.14
N GLN A 220 4.89 -8.67 -38.58
CA GLN A 220 5.88 -9.39 -37.79
C GLN A 220 6.27 -8.57 -36.55
N MET A 221 6.57 -7.27 -36.73
CA MET A 221 6.89 -6.36 -35.61
C MET A 221 5.76 -6.25 -34.58
N ILE A 222 4.51 -6.22 -35.03
CA ILE A 222 3.34 -6.21 -34.16
C ILE A 222 3.26 -7.52 -33.36
N ALA A 223 3.37 -8.68 -34.03
CA ALA A 223 3.33 -9.97 -33.36
C ALA A 223 4.46 -10.14 -32.35
N GLU A 224 5.68 -9.71 -32.68
CA GLU A 224 6.83 -9.72 -31.77
C GLU A 224 6.61 -8.84 -30.53
N ARG A 225 6.04 -7.64 -30.70
CA ARG A 225 5.67 -6.74 -29.60
C ARG A 225 4.67 -7.39 -28.64
N PHE A 226 3.64 -8.07 -29.19
CA PHE A 226 2.68 -8.82 -28.37
C PHE A 226 3.34 -9.99 -27.63
N SER A 227 4.28 -10.70 -28.28
CA SER A 227 5.05 -11.76 -27.65
C SER A 227 5.88 -11.26 -26.47
N LYS A 228 6.55 -10.11 -26.60
CA LYS A 228 7.34 -9.49 -25.52
C LYS A 228 6.48 -8.99 -24.35
N ILE A 229 5.24 -8.59 -24.60
CA ILE A 229 4.27 -8.24 -23.55
C ILE A 229 3.82 -9.49 -22.77
N GLY A 230 3.73 -10.64 -23.44
CA GLY A 230 3.37 -11.93 -22.83
C GLY A 230 4.50 -12.62 -22.07
N SER A 231 5.73 -12.12 -22.17
CA SER A 231 6.91 -12.61 -21.44
C SER A 231 7.51 -11.49 -20.58
N GLN A 232 8.36 -11.83 -19.63
CA GLN A 232 9.16 -10.79 -18.95
C GLN A 232 10.24 -10.30 -19.94
N PRO A 233 10.19 -9.02 -20.39
CA PRO A 233 11.17 -8.53 -21.33
C PRO A 233 12.53 -8.37 -20.63
N THR A 234 13.60 -8.73 -21.33
CA THR A 234 14.96 -8.46 -20.89
C THR A 234 15.23 -6.96 -20.99
N LEU A 235 15.62 -6.37 -19.89
CA LEU A 235 16.04 -4.97 -19.84
C LEU A 235 17.55 -4.88 -20.00
N GLU A 236 17.99 -3.97 -20.83
CA GLU A 236 19.40 -3.68 -21.06
C GLU A 236 19.66 -2.21 -20.79
N GLU A 237 20.86 -1.90 -20.33
CA GLU A 237 21.29 -0.50 -20.21
C GLU A 237 21.41 0.11 -21.61
N ARG A 238 20.59 1.12 -21.88
CA ARG A 238 20.52 1.79 -23.20
C ARG A 238 20.45 3.30 -23.04
N GLU A 239 21.01 4.01 -24.02
CA GLU A 239 20.83 5.45 -24.16
C GLU A 239 19.39 5.76 -24.63
N VAL A 240 18.74 6.70 -23.94
CA VAL A 240 17.33 7.04 -24.21
C VAL A 240 17.18 7.81 -25.52
N LEU A 241 18.09 8.74 -25.80
CA LEU A 241 18.01 9.66 -26.94
C LEU A 241 17.98 8.93 -28.31
N PRO A 242 18.86 7.96 -28.60
CA PRO A 242 18.82 7.24 -29.88
C PRO A 242 17.51 6.50 -30.10
N ILE A 243 16.92 5.91 -29.03
CA ILE A 243 15.66 5.17 -29.12
C ILE A 243 14.49 6.12 -29.41
N VAL A 244 14.45 7.27 -28.72
CA VAL A 244 13.43 8.31 -28.95
C VAL A 244 13.56 8.87 -30.38
N GLN A 245 14.80 9.12 -30.85
CA GLN A 245 15.05 9.61 -32.19
C GLN A 245 14.59 8.60 -33.25
N SER A 246 14.90 7.31 -33.08
CA SER A 246 14.43 6.23 -33.98
C SER A 246 12.90 6.22 -34.09
N ALA A 247 12.21 6.30 -32.95
CA ALA A 247 10.74 6.35 -32.92
C ALA A 247 10.18 7.60 -33.63
N ILE A 248 10.81 8.76 -33.46
CA ILE A 248 10.41 10.00 -34.15
C ILE A 248 10.59 9.86 -35.66
N ASP A 249 11.76 9.38 -36.12
CA ASP A 249 12.07 9.24 -37.53
C ASP A 249 11.14 8.25 -38.20
N TYR A 250 10.83 7.14 -37.52
CA TYR A 250 9.82 6.19 -37.96
C TYR A 250 8.43 6.85 -38.12
N MET A 251 8.01 7.64 -37.15
CA MET A 251 6.71 8.33 -37.21
C MET A 251 6.71 9.42 -38.30
N ARG A 252 7.79 10.18 -38.44
CA ARG A 252 7.93 11.23 -39.47
C ARG A 252 7.80 10.67 -40.89
N ALA A 253 8.38 9.54 -41.16
CA ALA A 253 8.30 8.88 -42.48
C ALA A 253 6.89 8.43 -42.88
N ARG A 254 6.00 8.24 -41.86
CA ARG A 254 4.64 7.66 -42.06
C ARG A 254 3.50 8.65 -41.81
N THR A 255 3.83 9.88 -41.44
CA THR A 255 2.84 10.94 -41.20
C THR A 255 2.87 12.01 -42.26
N SER A 256 1.75 12.68 -42.44
CA SER A 256 1.66 13.82 -43.37
C SER A 256 2.61 14.93 -43.00
N ASN A 257 3.19 15.63 -43.98
CA ASN A 257 4.01 16.83 -43.80
C ASN A 257 3.30 17.99 -43.04
N LYS A 258 2.02 17.81 -42.73
CA LYS A 258 1.24 18.75 -41.89
C LYS A 258 1.51 18.59 -40.38
N ILE A 259 2.26 17.55 -40.00
CA ILE A 259 2.70 17.32 -38.60
C ILE A 259 4.17 17.70 -38.49
N GLU A 260 4.44 18.66 -37.64
CA GLU A 260 5.80 19.07 -37.31
C GLU A 260 6.32 18.35 -36.08
N TYR A 261 7.49 17.68 -36.19
CA TYR A 261 8.16 17.02 -35.06
C TYR A 261 9.35 17.85 -34.58
N LYS A 262 9.35 18.21 -33.29
CA LYS A 262 10.44 18.94 -32.63
C LYS A 262 11.02 18.10 -31.52
N LEU A 263 12.34 17.93 -31.52
CA LEU A 263 13.09 17.31 -30.43
C LEU A 263 13.84 18.40 -29.67
N ALA A 264 13.49 18.61 -28.41
CA ALA A 264 14.16 19.55 -27.52
C ALA A 264 15.02 18.76 -26.50
N ILE A 265 16.31 18.99 -26.53
CA ILE A 265 17.25 18.39 -25.59
C ILE A 265 17.69 19.53 -24.66
N GLY A 266 17.26 19.48 -23.39
CA GLY A 266 17.54 20.39 -22.27
C GLY A 266 18.03 21.80 -22.57
N ASP A 267 17.43 22.83 -21.99
CA ASP A 267 17.92 24.23 -22.15
C ASP A 267 19.23 24.44 -21.35
N GLY A 268 20.34 24.55 -22.07
CA GLY A 268 21.41 25.56 -21.87
C GLY A 268 22.40 25.44 -20.74
N GLN A 269 22.33 24.55 -19.76
CA GLN A 269 23.40 24.36 -18.76
C GLN A 269 23.72 22.90 -18.37
N LEU A 270 23.00 21.95 -18.88
CA LEU A 270 23.23 20.52 -18.65
C LEU A 270 23.22 19.79 -20.00
N ALA A 271 24.37 19.74 -20.65
CA ALA A 271 24.68 18.92 -21.84
C ALA A 271 24.64 17.41 -21.49
N ILE A 272 23.58 16.93 -20.80
CA ILE A 272 23.49 15.60 -20.21
C ILE A 272 22.37 14.80 -20.84
N GLY A 273 21.46 15.41 -21.63
CA GLY A 273 20.49 14.69 -22.43
C GLY A 273 21.13 13.66 -23.37
N ASP A 274 22.37 13.90 -23.78
CA ASP A 274 23.15 13.02 -24.67
C ASP A 274 23.64 11.72 -23.97
N ARG A 275 23.59 11.64 -22.64
CA ARG A 275 24.07 10.49 -21.85
C ARG A 275 23.00 9.88 -20.93
N ALA A 276 21.73 10.26 -21.10
CA ALA A 276 20.64 9.69 -20.31
C ALA A 276 20.53 8.19 -20.61
N ARG A 277 20.94 7.34 -19.64
CA ARG A 277 20.89 5.89 -19.74
C ARG A 277 19.87 5.34 -18.78
N ALA A 278 19.12 4.36 -19.22
CA ALA A 278 18.12 3.64 -18.41
C ALA A 278 18.11 2.15 -18.77
N MET A 279 17.60 1.34 -17.85
CA MET A 279 17.33 -0.07 -18.12
C MET A 279 16.07 -0.17 -18.98
N LEU A 280 16.23 -0.49 -20.28
CA LEU A 280 15.17 -0.46 -21.26
C LEU A 280 15.10 -1.75 -22.10
N CYS A 281 13.89 -2.13 -22.46
CA CYS A 281 13.61 -3.00 -23.60
C CYS A 281 13.27 -2.09 -24.78
N ALA A 282 14.27 -1.80 -25.63
CA ALA A 282 14.18 -0.81 -26.70
C ALA A 282 12.91 -0.99 -27.58
N PRO A 283 12.56 -2.17 -28.11
CA PRO A 283 11.37 -2.33 -28.95
C PRO A 283 10.03 -2.00 -28.26
N LEU A 284 9.94 -2.26 -26.95
CA LEU A 284 8.73 -1.92 -26.18
C LEU A 284 8.70 -0.43 -25.86
N PHE A 285 9.85 0.16 -25.57
CA PHE A 285 9.95 1.59 -25.28
C PHE A 285 9.67 2.44 -26.52
N GLU A 286 10.25 2.10 -27.67
CA GLU A 286 9.93 2.70 -28.98
C GLU A 286 8.43 2.68 -29.26
N TRP A 287 7.80 1.53 -29.03
CA TRP A 287 6.36 1.40 -29.23
C TRP A 287 5.52 2.32 -28.32
N VAL A 288 5.97 2.57 -27.07
CA VAL A 288 5.30 3.54 -26.20
C VAL A 288 5.35 4.94 -26.80
N ILE A 289 6.54 5.37 -27.29
CA ILE A 289 6.73 6.66 -27.96
C ILE A 289 5.85 6.76 -29.20
N GLU A 290 5.91 5.76 -30.10
CA GLU A 290 5.05 5.69 -31.30
C GLU A 290 3.55 5.81 -30.97
N ASN A 291 3.09 5.09 -29.92
CA ASN A 291 1.70 5.10 -29.52
C ASN A 291 1.26 6.46 -28.95
N LEU A 292 2.12 7.14 -28.20
CA LEU A 292 1.86 8.50 -27.70
C LEU A 292 1.82 9.50 -28.87
N CYS A 293 2.76 9.41 -29.80
CA CYS A 293 2.78 10.23 -31.03
C CYS A 293 1.52 9.99 -31.88
N LYS A 294 1.10 8.73 -32.07
CA LYS A 294 -0.12 8.40 -32.80
C LYS A 294 -1.38 8.98 -32.12
N ASN A 295 -1.44 8.94 -30.80
CA ASN A 295 -2.54 9.56 -30.06
C ASN A 295 -2.52 11.08 -30.18
N ALA A 296 -1.34 11.70 -30.21
CA ALA A 296 -1.17 13.13 -30.48
C ALA A 296 -1.68 13.54 -31.87
N ILE A 297 -1.30 12.78 -32.92
CA ILE A 297 -1.74 13.00 -34.30
C ILE A 297 -3.28 12.92 -34.40
N ASP A 298 -3.87 11.88 -33.78
CA ASP A 298 -5.33 11.70 -33.75
C ASP A 298 -6.03 12.85 -32.99
N ALA A 299 -5.39 13.41 -31.94
CA ALA A 299 -5.94 14.54 -31.18
C ALA A 299 -5.86 15.87 -31.93
N MET A 300 -4.97 15.97 -32.92
CA MET A 300 -4.73 17.13 -33.80
C MET A 300 -5.44 17.00 -35.16
N ASP A 301 -6.22 15.94 -35.38
CA ASP A 301 -6.87 15.65 -36.68
C ASP A 301 -5.86 15.68 -37.85
N GLY A 302 -4.62 15.20 -37.60
CA GLY A 302 -3.54 15.08 -38.57
C GLY A 302 -2.85 16.38 -38.97
N LYS A 303 -3.01 17.50 -38.22
CA LYS A 303 -2.33 18.79 -38.47
C LYS A 303 -1.95 19.46 -37.15
N GLY A 304 -0.66 19.76 -36.96
CA GLY A 304 -0.16 20.40 -35.73
C GLY A 304 1.30 20.13 -35.48
N SER A 305 1.73 20.27 -34.21
CA SER A 305 3.11 20.00 -33.81
C SER A 305 3.17 19.04 -32.62
N ILE A 306 4.17 18.17 -32.64
CA ILE A 306 4.55 17.28 -31.55
C ILE A 306 5.93 17.68 -31.09
N THR A 307 6.06 18.10 -29.84
CA THR A 307 7.34 18.45 -29.23
C THR A 307 7.69 17.37 -28.21
N ILE A 308 8.86 16.73 -28.39
CA ILE A 308 9.39 15.76 -27.44
C ILE A 308 10.59 16.40 -26.75
N SER A 309 10.57 16.44 -25.42
CA SER A 309 11.70 16.95 -24.64
C SER A 309 12.24 15.91 -23.68
N ILE A 310 13.57 15.79 -23.61
CA ILE A 310 14.26 14.88 -22.68
C ILE A 310 15.03 15.74 -21.69
N GLN A 311 14.77 15.52 -20.39
CA GLN A 311 15.40 16.23 -19.29
C GLN A 311 15.89 15.21 -18.25
N THR A 312 17.10 15.41 -17.73
CA THR A 312 17.62 14.65 -16.60
C THR A 312 17.68 15.53 -15.37
N ALA A 313 17.09 15.11 -14.26
CA ALA A 313 17.31 15.76 -12.98
C ALA A 313 18.59 15.19 -12.40
N LEU A 314 19.71 15.92 -12.60
CA LEU A 314 20.94 15.65 -11.86
C LEU A 314 20.92 16.48 -10.57
N ARG A 315 21.38 15.87 -9.50
CA ARG A 315 21.61 16.56 -8.24
C ARG A 315 22.71 17.60 -8.47
N ALA A 316 22.32 18.88 -8.48
CA ALA A 316 23.28 19.95 -8.30
C ALA A 316 23.86 19.79 -6.89
N ASP A 317 25.19 19.72 -6.79
CA ASP A 317 26.01 19.67 -5.59
C ASP A 317 26.02 18.36 -4.76
N ARG A 318 26.95 17.50 -5.09
CA ARG A 318 27.66 16.68 -4.11
C ARG A 318 28.56 17.55 -3.22
N ASN A 319 27.99 18.42 -2.39
CA ASN A 319 28.75 18.98 -1.30
C ASN A 319 28.69 18.04 -0.07
N GLN A 320 29.86 17.78 0.47
CA GLN A 320 30.34 16.73 1.37
C GLN A 320 29.70 16.62 2.77
N THR A 321 28.46 17.07 3.00
CA THR A 321 27.85 17.11 4.35
C THR A 321 26.48 16.45 4.46
N ALA A 322 26.11 15.56 3.52
CA ALA A 322 24.83 14.84 3.63
C ALA A 322 24.89 13.75 4.71
N SER A 323 23.96 13.80 5.67
CA SER A 323 23.82 12.85 6.78
C SER A 323 23.44 11.44 6.28
N LEU A 324 23.67 10.41 7.12
CA LEU A 324 23.35 9.01 6.80
C LEU A 324 21.85 8.79 6.50
N SER A 325 20.97 9.62 7.07
CA SER A 325 19.53 9.61 6.81
C SER A 325 19.16 10.10 5.40
N ASP A 326 19.98 10.99 4.80
CA ASP A 326 19.79 11.46 3.43
C ASP A 326 20.26 10.44 2.39
N ARG A 327 21.18 9.54 2.77
CA ARG A 327 21.62 8.41 1.92
C ARG A 327 20.60 7.29 1.79
N LEU A 328 19.67 7.16 2.75
CA LEU A 328 18.58 6.17 2.72
C LEU A 328 17.34 6.64 1.96
N ARG A 329 17.26 7.91 1.59
CA ARG A 329 16.28 8.43 0.62
C ARG A 329 16.82 8.33 -0.81
N LEU A 330 16.96 7.11 -1.27
CA LEU A 330 17.32 6.70 -2.64
C LEU A 330 16.24 7.07 -3.68
N SER A 331 15.58 8.22 -3.64
CA SER A 331 14.42 8.35 -4.50
C SER A 331 14.30 9.53 -5.44
N ASP A 332 15.16 10.55 -5.37
CA ASP A 332 14.88 11.73 -6.22
C ASP A 332 16.03 12.26 -7.10
N SER A 333 17.20 11.64 -7.07
CA SER A 333 18.39 12.26 -7.66
C SER A 333 18.73 11.88 -9.10
N ASP A 334 18.18 10.80 -9.65
CA ASP A 334 18.57 10.33 -10.98
C ASP A 334 17.35 9.89 -11.80
N LYS A 335 16.50 10.86 -12.15
CA LYS A 335 15.31 10.61 -12.99
C LYS A 335 15.48 11.25 -14.36
N ILE A 336 15.05 10.50 -15.38
CA ILE A 336 14.92 10.97 -16.75
C ILE A 336 13.45 11.28 -17.00
N TYR A 337 13.18 12.50 -17.41
CA TYR A 337 11.84 12.97 -17.79
C TYR A 337 11.75 13.10 -19.30
N ILE A 338 10.75 12.45 -19.89
CA ILE A 338 10.47 12.54 -21.32
C ILE A 338 9.05 13.09 -21.45
N ASP A 339 8.94 14.33 -21.93
CA ASP A 339 7.67 15.00 -22.17
C ASP A 339 7.30 14.93 -23.64
N ILE A 340 6.13 14.45 -23.96
CA ILE A 340 5.56 14.42 -25.31
C ILE A 340 4.36 15.34 -25.31
N THR A 341 4.51 16.48 -25.99
CA THR A 341 3.52 17.58 -26.03
C THR A 341 2.91 17.68 -27.43
N ASP A 342 1.61 17.64 -27.52
CA ASP A 342 0.83 17.89 -28.73
C ASP A 342 0.06 19.21 -28.66
N THR A 343 -0.35 19.73 -29.82
CA THR A 343 -1.21 20.92 -29.96
C THR A 343 -2.67 20.54 -30.32
N GLY A 344 -3.13 19.40 -29.83
CA GLY A 344 -4.44 18.84 -30.16
C GLY A 344 -5.57 19.38 -29.28
N LYS A 345 -6.72 18.70 -29.34
CA LYS A 345 -7.96 19.10 -28.64
C LYS A 345 -7.87 19.09 -27.11
N GLY A 346 -6.83 18.52 -26.52
CA GLY A 346 -6.69 18.41 -25.08
C GLY A 346 -7.60 17.35 -24.44
N ILE A 347 -7.41 17.15 -23.13
CA ILE A 347 -8.11 16.14 -22.30
C ILE A 347 -8.66 16.82 -21.06
N ASP A 348 -9.94 16.59 -20.75
CA ASP A 348 -10.55 17.07 -19.49
C ASP A 348 -9.85 16.43 -18.28
N ARG A 349 -9.55 17.22 -17.26
CA ARG A 349 -8.85 16.81 -16.03
C ARG A 349 -9.49 15.60 -15.34
N ARG A 350 -10.81 15.47 -15.41
CA ARG A 350 -11.59 14.34 -14.86
C ARG A 350 -11.22 13.01 -15.52
N ASN A 351 -10.73 13.05 -16.76
CA ASN A 351 -10.38 11.87 -17.55
C ASN A 351 -8.89 11.48 -17.47
N PHE A 352 -8.00 12.24 -16.81
CA PHE A 352 -6.55 11.97 -16.76
C PHE A 352 -6.21 10.57 -16.29
N LYS A 353 -6.92 10.05 -15.30
CA LYS A 353 -6.75 8.67 -14.83
C LYS A 353 -7.50 7.66 -15.68
N ARG A 354 -8.63 8.06 -16.22
CA ARG A 354 -9.55 7.18 -16.96
C ARG A 354 -9.02 6.77 -18.33
N ILE A 355 -8.27 7.65 -19.00
CA ILE A 355 -7.70 7.36 -20.34
C ILE A 355 -6.70 6.19 -20.34
N PHE A 356 -6.13 5.85 -19.18
CA PHE A 356 -5.24 4.70 -19.00
C PHE A 356 -5.97 3.40 -18.65
N GLN A 357 -7.30 3.41 -18.52
CA GLN A 357 -8.07 2.19 -18.28
C GLN A 357 -8.20 1.38 -19.58
N PRO A 358 -8.00 0.05 -19.53
CA PRO A 358 -8.18 -0.80 -20.70
C PRO A 358 -9.57 -0.66 -21.30
N GLY A 359 -9.63 -0.52 -22.63
CA GLY A 359 -10.90 -0.38 -23.37
C GLY A 359 -11.47 1.04 -23.40
N TYR A 360 -10.84 2.02 -22.72
CA TYR A 360 -11.27 3.40 -22.80
C TYR A 360 -10.80 4.03 -24.12
N THR A 361 -11.74 4.46 -24.95
CA THR A 361 -11.48 5.14 -26.23
C THR A 361 -12.59 6.15 -26.53
N SER A 362 -12.20 7.29 -27.07
CA SER A 362 -13.12 8.28 -27.65
C SER A 362 -13.26 8.12 -29.17
N LYS A 363 -12.56 7.14 -29.77
CA LYS A 363 -12.50 6.91 -31.22
C LYS A 363 -13.59 5.92 -31.65
N LYS A 364 -14.23 6.15 -32.81
CA LYS A 364 -15.17 5.19 -33.42
C LYS A 364 -14.51 3.87 -33.81
N ARG A 365 -13.23 3.88 -34.14
CA ARG A 365 -12.39 2.71 -34.45
C ARG A 365 -11.16 2.74 -33.54
N GLY A 366 -11.02 1.74 -32.71
CA GLY A 366 -9.88 1.57 -31.80
C GLY A 366 -10.26 0.78 -30.56
N TRP A 367 -9.36 -0.08 -30.13
CA TRP A 367 -9.58 -1.02 -29.00
C TRP A 367 -9.41 -0.37 -27.63
N GLY A 368 -8.98 0.90 -27.57
CA GLY A 368 -8.72 1.59 -26.29
C GLY A 368 -7.61 0.96 -25.45
N LEU A 369 -6.68 0.24 -26.07
CA LEU A 369 -5.62 -0.50 -25.37
C LEU A 369 -4.27 0.22 -25.38
N GLY A 370 -4.05 1.17 -26.29
CA GLY A 370 -2.72 1.77 -26.48
C GLY A 370 -2.15 2.45 -25.25
N LEU A 371 -2.90 3.38 -24.62
CA LEU A 371 -2.43 4.10 -23.42
C LEU A 371 -2.31 3.18 -22.20
N SER A 372 -3.25 2.24 -22.03
CA SER A 372 -3.21 1.27 -20.93
C SER A 372 -2.00 0.34 -21.03
N LEU A 373 -1.65 -0.06 -22.24
CA LEU A 373 -0.51 -0.91 -22.51
C LEU A 373 0.79 -0.14 -22.42
N GLY A 374 0.84 1.11 -22.95
CA GLY A 374 1.98 2.01 -22.77
C GLY A 374 2.29 2.26 -21.29
N LYS A 375 1.24 2.51 -20.48
CA LYS A 375 1.37 2.66 -19.03
C LYS A 375 1.95 1.41 -18.39
N ARG A 376 1.44 0.24 -18.73
CA ARG A 376 1.95 -1.03 -18.23
C ARG A 376 3.41 -1.26 -18.61
N ILE A 377 3.80 -0.99 -19.85
CA ILE A 377 5.19 -1.15 -20.30
C ILE A 377 6.12 -0.27 -19.47
N ILE A 378 5.75 0.98 -19.23
CA ILE A 378 6.56 1.88 -18.44
C ILE A 378 6.56 1.51 -16.95
N GLU A 379 5.40 1.24 -16.34
CA GLU A 379 5.28 1.01 -14.90
C GLU A 379 5.70 -0.40 -14.48
N ASP A 380 5.18 -1.44 -15.17
CA ASP A 380 5.40 -2.83 -14.74
C ASP A 380 6.76 -3.39 -15.23
N TYR A 381 7.22 -2.99 -16.45
CA TYR A 381 8.44 -3.53 -17.02
C TYR A 381 9.65 -2.63 -16.80
N HIS A 382 9.52 -1.32 -17.01
CA HIS A 382 10.64 -0.37 -16.87
C HIS A 382 10.71 0.30 -15.49
N ARG A 383 9.77 -0.01 -14.56
CA ARG A 383 9.68 0.55 -13.20
C ARG A 383 9.66 2.09 -13.19
N GLY A 384 9.11 2.67 -14.26
CA GLY A 384 8.94 4.10 -14.44
C GLY A 384 7.51 4.54 -14.13
N GLU A 385 7.15 5.75 -14.57
CA GLU A 385 5.81 6.30 -14.46
C GLU A 385 5.35 6.89 -15.79
N LEU A 386 4.07 6.73 -16.16
CA LEU A 386 3.44 7.37 -17.32
C LEU A 386 2.13 8.04 -16.92
N PHE A 387 2.06 9.36 -17.10
CA PHE A 387 0.88 10.15 -16.75
C PHE A 387 0.72 11.41 -17.61
N VAL A 388 -0.46 12.04 -17.51
CA VAL A 388 -0.70 13.36 -18.10
C VAL A 388 -0.11 14.42 -17.18
N LYS A 389 0.95 15.09 -17.62
CA LYS A 389 1.58 16.19 -16.89
C LYS A 389 0.67 17.41 -16.86
N GLN A 390 0.17 17.80 -18.03
CA GLN A 390 -0.76 18.90 -18.21
C GLN A 390 -1.58 18.72 -19.47
N SER A 391 -2.79 19.21 -19.47
CA SER A 391 -3.63 19.29 -20.65
C SER A 391 -4.66 20.40 -20.50
N GLN A 392 -4.92 21.11 -21.59
CA GLN A 392 -5.93 22.15 -21.66
C GLN A 392 -6.76 21.94 -22.92
N LEU A 393 -8.09 21.99 -22.80
CA LEU A 393 -9.00 21.81 -23.90
C LEU A 393 -8.77 22.89 -24.98
N GLY A 394 -8.63 22.45 -26.23
CA GLY A 394 -8.35 23.30 -27.38
C GLY A 394 -6.91 23.82 -27.52
N VAL A 395 -6.01 23.47 -26.60
CA VAL A 395 -4.60 23.89 -26.61
C VAL A 395 -3.66 22.71 -26.85
N GLY A 396 -3.87 21.57 -26.15
CA GLY A 396 -3.05 20.39 -26.30
C GLY A 396 -2.88 19.58 -25.03
N THR A 397 -2.04 18.54 -25.11
CA THR A 397 -1.73 17.64 -23.99
C THR A 397 -0.22 17.39 -23.92
N THR A 398 0.30 17.30 -22.69
CA THR A 398 1.65 16.84 -22.42
C THR A 398 1.58 15.55 -21.60
N PHE A 399 2.04 14.45 -22.20
CA PHE A 399 2.30 13.22 -21.50
C PHE A 399 3.73 13.21 -20.97
N ARG A 400 3.92 12.71 -19.75
CA ARG A 400 5.25 12.57 -19.14
C ARG A 400 5.55 11.10 -18.86
N ILE A 401 6.73 10.67 -19.31
CA ILE A 401 7.37 9.42 -18.92
C ILE A 401 8.48 9.76 -17.93
N VAL A 402 8.55 9.03 -16.83
CA VAL A 402 9.63 9.12 -15.84
C VAL A 402 10.34 7.79 -15.79
N LEU A 403 11.66 7.79 -15.96
CA LEU A 403 12.51 6.60 -15.85
C LEU A 403 13.59 6.82 -14.80
N CYS A 404 14.06 5.73 -14.19
CA CYS A 404 15.26 5.78 -13.36
C CYS A 404 16.50 5.80 -14.26
N SER A 405 17.38 6.77 -14.04
CA SER A 405 18.70 6.82 -14.70
C SER A 405 19.61 5.74 -14.14
N VAL A 406 20.39 5.12 -15.00
CA VAL A 406 21.55 4.31 -14.63
C VAL A 406 22.75 5.23 -14.80
N VAL A 407 23.34 5.68 -13.68
CA VAL A 407 24.54 6.53 -13.66
C VAL A 407 25.77 5.66 -13.49
#